data_891ec012e16127c9c879e9051bb0ad28
#
_entry.id   891ec012e16127c9c879e9051bb0ad28
#
_cell.length_a   1.000
_cell.length_b   1.000
_cell.length_c   1.000
_cell.angle_alpha   90.00
_cell.angle_beta   90.00
_cell.angle_gamma   90.00
#
_symmetry.space_group_name_H-M   'P 1'
#
loop_
_entity.id
_entity.type
_entity.pdbx_description
1 polymer ?
#
loop_
_entity_poly.entity_id
_entity_poly.type
_entity_poly.pdbx_seq_one_letter_code
_entity_poly.pdbx_strand_id
1 'polypeptide(L)'
;TIGGTLIAFIYGTANYFVTLFRGSPIVPGDFFVIGTAKNVIQNYTYQITPELLTAVVILIIWCFAVWKISAGIKKTPRRFALIGVFPFTFLAWYISTANFYLPNLDLWDLNNNTKEYGLTMSLVSNIRRLNVSAPEGYSLEALETLCEQYKTSDSSEYRTPNVIAIMNESYSDLGVIYPNLDNETYMAYYNSLDTNTVKGHLLVSTIGGGTSNSEYEFLTGNSIAFVPGTVPYQQFVLKDTFSLARLFKDRGYTTLALHPYDGSGYNRERVYSYFGFDYFYDMDSFTDPELVRNRYISDKDSYQKVIDLYEEYSDADHPVFIFNVTMQNHSDYSTGYYGDDTVQIPGYESDFPDTEEYLTLIRESDNAIPVLIDYFSNIEEPTVIVLFGDHQPKISDDFYEAALGKPLEDWFLDEAQERFIVPFFIWANYDIEEESNIFTSANYLSSLLFQVAGIKPVPYQNYVNAP
;
A
#
# COMPACT_ATOMS: atom_id res chain seq x y z
N THR A 1 12.33 -35.10 8.79
CA THR A 1 12.78 -34.89 7.42
C THR A 1 11.64 -34.63 6.46
N ILE A 2 10.72 -35.58 6.15
CA ILE A 2 9.60 -35.33 5.21
C ILE A 2 8.75 -34.10 5.63
N GLY A 3 8.37 -34.01 6.91
CA GLY A 3 7.59 -32.86 7.41
C GLY A 3 8.30 -31.51 7.19
N GLY A 4 9.61 -31.44 7.48
CA GLY A 4 10.38 -30.23 7.23
C GLY A 4 10.49 -29.87 5.74
N THR A 5 10.64 -30.88 4.89
CA THR A 5 10.66 -30.67 3.43
C THR A 5 9.31 -30.17 2.91
N LEU A 6 8.20 -30.70 3.42
CA LEU A 6 6.86 -30.24 3.06
C LEU A 6 6.62 -28.79 3.49
N ILE A 7 7.03 -28.41 4.71
CA ILE A 7 6.94 -27.03 5.19
C ILE A 7 7.75 -26.09 4.29
N ALA A 8 9.00 -26.47 3.95
CA ALA A 8 9.83 -25.67 3.07
C ALA A 8 9.23 -25.54 1.65
N PHE A 9 8.64 -26.62 1.13
CA PHE A 9 7.96 -26.59 -0.17
C PHE A 9 6.74 -25.69 -0.17
N ILE A 10 5.87 -25.80 0.87
CA ILE A 10 4.69 -24.94 1.03
C ILE A 10 5.12 -23.47 1.10
N TYR A 11 6.14 -23.18 1.92
CA TYR A 11 6.66 -21.82 2.05
C TYR A 11 7.25 -21.30 0.73
N GLY A 12 8.05 -22.11 0.03
CA GLY A 12 8.60 -21.75 -1.28
C GLY A 12 7.52 -21.49 -2.33
N THR A 13 6.48 -22.32 -2.37
CA THR A 13 5.35 -22.15 -3.28
C THR A 13 4.53 -20.90 -2.94
N ALA A 14 4.27 -20.65 -1.64
CA ALA A 14 3.60 -19.44 -1.21
C ALA A 14 4.41 -18.19 -1.59
N ASN A 15 5.72 -18.22 -1.35
CA ASN A 15 6.60 -17.12 -1.75
C ASN A 15 6.62 -16.88 -3.26
N TYR A 16 6.64 -17.94 -4.05
CA TYR A 16 6.57 -17.83 -5.52
C TYR A 16 5.34 -17.04 -5.96
N PHE A 17 4.14 -17.41 -5.48
CA PHE A 17 2.92 -16.69 -5.83
C PHE A 17 2.86 -15.28 -5.25
N VAL A 18 3.30 -15.08 -4.01
CA VAL A 18 3.35 -13.73 -3.40
C VAL A 18 4.28 -12.82 -4.21
N THR A 19 5.46 -13.31 -4.61
CA THR A 19 6.38 -12.53 -5.45
C THR A 19 5.79 -12.25 -6.83
N LEU A 20 5.07 -13.22 -7.41
CA LEU A 20 4.39 -13.02 -8.70
C LEU A 20 3.33 -11.93 -8.61
N PHE A 21 2.54 -11.90 -7.54
CA PHE A 21 1.39 -10.99 -7.40
C PHE A 21 1.76 -9.58 -6.92
N ARG A 22 2.77 -9.44 -6.05
CA ARG A 22 3.14 -8.13 -5.49
C ARG A 22 4.56 -7.68 -5.83
N GLY A 23 5.33 -8.48 -6.57
CA GLY A 23 6.69 -8.13 -6.98
C GLY A 23 7.77 -8.26 -5.89
N SER A 24 7.44 -8.67 -4.66
CA SER A 24 8.40 -8.80 -3.56
C SER A 24 8.20 -10.10 -2.76
N PRO A 25 9.26 -10.68 -2.17
CA PRO A 25 9.18 -11.93 -1.43
C PRO A 25 8.46 -11.77 -0.09
N ILE A 26 8.05 -12.90 0.50
CA ILE A 26 7.47 -12.93 1.85
C ILE A 26 8.51 -12.44 2.88
N VAL A 27 8.09 -11.47 3.68
CA VAL A 27 8.85 -10.94 4.83
C VAL A 27 8.20 -11.38 6.16
N PRO A 28 8.90 -11.30 7.30
CA PRO A 28 8.33 -11.69 8.60
C PRO A 28 7.03 -10.96 8.95
N GLY A 29 6.87 -9.72 8.52
CA GLY A 29 5.64 -8.93 8.70
C GLY A 29 4.40 -9.57 8.08
N ASP A 30 4.54 -10.29 6.97
CA ASP A 30 3.42 -10.93 6.27
C ASP A 30 2.73 -12.02 7.09
N PHE A 31 3.43 -12.63 8.03
CA PHE A 31 2.79 -13.64 8.91
C PHE A 31 1.70 -13.02 9.80
N PHE A 32 1.76 -11.73 10.06
CA PHE A 32 0.71 -11.04 10.83
C PHE A 32 -0.54 -10.73 9.99
N VAL A 33 -0.43 -10.76 8.64
CA VAL A 33 -1.54 -10.48 7.70
C VAL A 33 -2.05 -11.71 6.94
N ILE A 34 -1.75 -12.94 7.41
CA ILE A 34 -2.22 -14.17 6.77
C ILE A 34 -3.76 -14.21 6.64
N GLY A 35 -4.48 -13.60 7.59
CA GLY A 35 -5.94 -13.47 7.51
C GLY A 35 -6.38 -12.69 6.26
N THR A 36 -5.75 -11.57 5.98
CA THR A 36 -5.99 -10.73 4.79
C THR A 36 -5.70 -11.52 3.50
N ALA A 37 -4.57 -12.23 3.45
CA ALA A 37 -4.21 -13.03 2.29
C ALA A 37 -5.32 -14.06 1.94
N LYS A 38 -5.99 -14.63 2.94
CA LYS A 38 -7.09 -15.57 2.72
C LYS A 38 -8.27 -14.93 1.99
N ASN A 39 -8.57 -13.66 2.24
CA ASN A 39 -9.71 -12.95 1.64
C ASN A 39 -9.46 -12.59 0.18
N VAL A 40 -8.21 -12.28 -0.18
CA VAL A 40 -7.84 -11.89 -1.55
C VAL A 40 -7.33 -13.04 -2.42
N ILE A 41 -6.98 -14.19 -1.82
CA ILE A 41 -6.38 -15.33 -2.54
C ILE A 41 -7.28 -15.87 -3.68
N GLN A 42 -8.59 -15.72 -3.57
CA GLN A 42 -9.56 -16.16 -4.58
C GLN A 42 -9.58 -15.24 -5.81
N ASN A 43 -9.02 -14.04 -5.69
CA ASN A 43 -9.06 -13.02 -6.73
C ASN A 43 -7.88 -13.14 -7.71
N TYR A 44 -6.91 -14.01 -7.42
CA TYR A 44 -5.75 -14.22 -8.27
C TYR A 44 -5.87 -15.44 -9.17
N THR A 45 -5.39 -15.30 -10.40
CA THR A 45 -5.30 -16.41 -11.36
C THR A 45 -4.02 -17.20 -11.14
N TYR A 46 -4.12 -18.45 -10.71
CA TYR A 46 -2.98 -19.32 -10.44
C TYR A 46 -2.60 -20.09 -11.69
N GLN A 47 -1.45 -19.77 -12.27
CA GLN A 47 -0.90 -20.53 -13.39
C GLN A 47 0.09 -21.59 -12.89
N ILE A 48 -0.07 -22.81 -13.37
CA ILE A 48 0.87 -23.90 -13.10
C ILE A 48 1.99 -23.82 -14.14
N THR A 49 3.14 -23.32 -13.70
CA THR A 49 4.31 -23.17 -14.58
C THR A 49 5.13 -24.45 -14.64
N PRO A 50 5.98 -24.64 -15.69
CA PRO A 50 6.91 -25.77 -15.78
C PRO A 50 7.85 -25.89 -14.58
N GLU A 51 8.27 -24.77 -13.99
CA GLU A 51 9.13 -24.70 -12.81
C GLU A 51 8.41 -25.27 -11.58
N LEU A 52 7.15 -24.89 -11.37
CA LEU A 52 6.33 -25.42 -10.28
C LEU A 52 6.11 -26.94 -10.44
N LEU A 53 5.81 -27.40 -11.65
CA LEU A 53 5.68 -28.84 -11.94
C LEU A 53 6.99 -29.59 -11.66
N THR A 54 8.12 -29.02 -12.06
CA THR A 54 9.44 -29.57 -11.80
C THR A 54 9.71 -29.69 -10.30
N ALA A 55 9.39 -28.63 -9.53
CA ALA A 55 9.53 -28.63 -8.07
C ALA A 55 8.66 -29.71 -7.40
N VAL A 56 7.42 -29.92 -7.86
CA VAL A 56 6.54 -30.99 -7.38
C VAL A 56 7.13 -32.37 -7.67
N VAL A 57 7.63 -32.59 -8.88
CA VAL A 57 8.27 -33.87 -9.26
C VAL A 57 9.49 -34.15 -8.38
N ILE A 58 10.35 -33.17 -8.18
CA ILE A 58 11.52 -33.29 -7.29
C ILE A 58 11.09 -33.62 -5.86
N LEU A 59 10.05 -32.95 -5.35
CA LEU A 59 9.49 -33.21 -4.02
C LEU A 59 9.02 -34.66 -3.88
N ILE A 60 8.29 -35.18 -4.87
CA ILE A 60 7.79 -36.56 -4.86
C ILE A 60 8.96 -37.54 -4.84
N ILE A 61 9.96 -37.36 -5.72
CA ILE A 61 11.16 -38.20 -5.78
C ILE A 61 11.91 -38.17 -4.44
N TRP A 62 12.09 -36.99 -3.87
CA TRP A 62 12.75 -36.78 -2.57
C TRP A 62 11.98 -37.47 -1.43
N CYS A 63 10.68 -37.27 -1.33
CA CYS A 63 9.86 -37.92 -0.32
C CYS A 63 9.90 -39.46 -0.42
N PHE A 64 9.87 -39.99 -1.64
CA PHE A 64 9.99 -41.42 -1.89
C PHE A 64 11.37 -41.98 -1.49
N ALA A 65 12.44 -41.28 -1.83
CA ALA A 65 13.79 -41.66 -1.44
C ALA A 65 13.97 -41.65 0.10
N VAL A 66 13.52 -40.60 0.77
CA VAL A 66 13.57 -40.48 2.23
C VAL A 66 12.72 -41.57 2.90
N TRP A 67 11.54 -41.88 2.35
CA TRP A 67 10.69 -42.97 2.86
C TRP A 67 11.38 -44.31 2.76
N LYS A 68 11.99 -44.64 1.61
CA LYS A 68 12.74 -45.89 1.41
C LYS A 68 13.94 -46.02 2.36
N ILE A 69 14.71 -44.93 2.52
CA ILE A 69 15.88 -44.92 3.41
C ILE A 69 15.43 -45.04 4.87
N SER A 70 14.35 -44.36 5.28
CA SER A 70 13.89 -44.38 6.67
C SER A 70 13.21 -45.71 7.07
N ALA A 71 12.68 -46.46 6.13
CA ALA A 71 12.07 -47.76 6.39
C ALA A 71 13.07 -48.81 6.96
N GLY A 72 14.37 -48.62 6.72
CA GLY A 72 15.45 -49.47 7.26
C GLY A 72 16.02 -49.04 8.61
N ILE A 73 15.60 -47.91 9.17
CA ILE A 73 16.19 -47.34 10.40
C ILE A 73 15.32 -47.67 11.62
N LYS A 74 15.86 -48.40 12.61
CA LYS A 74 15.17 -48.68 13.88
C LYS A 74 14.86 -47.36 14.63
N LYS A 75 13.58 -47.11 14.91
CA LYS A 75 13.10 -45.95 15.64
C LYS A 75 13.38 -46.13 17.15
N THR A 76 14.28 -45.32 17.71
CA THR A 76 14.53 -45.30 19.17
C THR A 76 14.08 -43.94 19.76
N PRO A 77 13.51 -43.89 20.99
CA PRO A 77 13.07 -42.65 21.60
C PRO A 77 14.15 -41.57 21.70
N ARG A 78 15.40 -41.98 21.96
CA ARG A 78 16.56 -41.06 22.00
C ARG A 78 16.82 -40.35 20.67
N ARG A 79 16.53 -40.97 19.52
CA ARG A 79 16.70 -40.33 18.20
C ARG A 79 15.62 -39.33 17.90
N PHE A 80 14.39 -39.57 18.40
CA PHE A 80 13.32 -38.56 18.31
C PHE A 80 13.63 -37.33 19.14
N ALA A 81 14.19 -37.49 20.35
CA ALA A 81 14.63 -36.36 21.18
C ALA A 81 15.76 -35.56 20.51
N LEU A 82 16.75 -36.23 19.90
CA LEU A 82 17.83 -35.55 19.20
C LEU A 82 17.35 -34.84 17.92
N ILE A 83 16.40 -35.41 17.17
CA ILE A 83 15.83 -34.80 15.97
C ILE A 83 14.94 -33.58 16.31
N GLY A 84 14.31 -33.56 17.50
CA GLY A 84 13.49 -32.44 17.96
C GLY A 84 14.29 -31.36 18.69
N VAL A 85 15.13 -31.75 19.64
CA VAL A 85 15.88 -30.82 20.50
C VAL A 85 17.03 -30.14 19.76
N PHE A 86 17.79 -30.87 18.93
CA PHE A 86 18.96 -30.31 18.27
C PHE A 86 18.65 -29.16 17.29
N PRO A 87 17.65 -29.27 16.38
CA PRO A 87 17.27 -28.14 15.54
C PRO A 87 16.77 -26.93 16.34
N PHE A 88 16.05 -27.17 17.45
CA PHE A 88 15.52 -26.11 18.30
C PHE A 88 16.63 -25.38 19.07
N THR A 89 17.56 -26.11 19.65
CA THR A 89 18.72 -25.53 20.34
C THR A 89 19.67 -24.86 19.36
N PHE A 90 19.88 -25.45 18.18
CA PHE A 90 20.67 -24.83 17.12
C PHE A 90 20.01 -23.55 16.62
N LEU A 91 18.70 -23.53 16.39
CA LEU A 91 17.96 -22.34 15.98
C LEU A 91 18.00 -21.27 17.07
N ALA A 92 17.81 -21.63 18.34
CA ALA A 92 17.90 -20.70 19.47
C ALA A 92 19.31 -20.12 19.62
N TRP A 93 20.35 -20.97 19.51
CA TRP A 93 21.75 -20.53 19.50
C TRP A 93 22.03 -19.66 18.29
N TYR A 94 21.58 -20.04 17.10
CA TYR A 94 21.74 -19.28 15.86
C TYR A 94 21.07 -17.92 15.95
N ILE A 95 19.83 -17.84 16.46
CA ILE A 95 19.13 -16.56 16.68
C ILE A 95 19.87 -15.70 17.73
N SER A 96 20.38 -16.28 18.80
CA SER A 96 21.11 -15.54 19.85
C SER A 96 22.49 -15.03 19.37
N THR A 97 23.09 -15.68 18.38
CA THR A 97 24.37 -15.30 17.79
C THR A 97 24.20 -14.64 16.40
N ALA A 98 22.96 -14.44 15.95
CA ALA A 98 22.62 -14.01 14.61
C ALA A 98 23.26 -12.69 14.18
N ASN A 99 23.49 -11.77 15.12
CA ASN A 99 24.16 -10.49 14.82
C ASN A 99 25.59 -10.67 14.28
N PHE A 100 26.20 -11.85 14.45
CA PHE A 100 27.55 -12.16 13.97
C PHE A 100 27.58 -12.84 12.59
N TYR A 101 26.51 -13.56 12.22
CA TYR A 101 26.52 -14.48 11.07
C TYR A 101 25.43 -14.22 10.03
N LEU A 102 24.45 -13.37 10.33
CA LEU A 102 23.43 -13.06 9.34
C LEU A 102 23.95 -11.97 8.39
N PRO A 103 23.67 -12.09 7.08
CA PRO A 103 24.06 -11.09 6.11
C PRO A 103 23.38 -9.74 6.42
N ASN A 104 24.06 -8.66 6.10
CA ASN A 104 23.43 -7.36 6.01
C ASN A 104 22.64 -7.32 4.70
N LEU A 105 21.33 -7.38 4.83
CA LEU A 105 20.45 -7.33 3.68
C LEU A 105 20.31 -5.90 3.18
N ASP A 106 20.22 -5.74 1.88
CA ASP A 106 19.72 -4.51 1.29
C ASP A 106 18.26 -4.32 1.71
N LEU A 107 17.94 -3.16 2.27
CA LEU A 107 16.60 -2.85 2.77
C LEU A 107 15.61 -2.61 1.64
N TRP A 108 16.12 -2.20 0.50
CA TRP A 108 15.34 -1.72 -0.63
C TRP A 108 15.20 -2.76 -1.74
N ASP A 109 16.10 -3.74 -1.79
CA ASP A 109 16.05 -4.83 -2.78
C ASP A 109 15.90 -6.20 -2.11
N LEU A 110 14.65 -6.51 -1.73
CA LEU A 110 14.29 -7.79 -1.12
C LEU A 110 14.42 -8.95 -2.10
N ASN A 111 14.21 -8.71 -3.39
CA ASN A 111 14.34 -9.74 -4.42
C ASN A 111 15.80 -10.17 -4.60
N ASN A 112 16.71 -9.21 -4.69
CA ASN A 112 18.14 -9.50 -4.78
C ASN A 112 18.65 -10.21 -3.53
N ASN A 113 18.23 -9.80 -2.34
CA ASN A 113 18.54 -10.52 -1.11
C ASN A 113 18.12 -11.99 -1.16
N THR A 114 16.95 -12.26 -1.75
CA THR A 114 16.45 -13.63 -1.88
C THR A 114 17.21 -14.41 -2.93
N LYS A 115 17.64 -13.78 -4.02
CA LYS A 115 18.52 -14.38 -5.04
C LYS A 115 19.91 -14.70 -4.48
N GLU A 116 20.51 -13.78 -3.74
CA GLU A 116 21.89 -13.89 -3.23
C GLU A 116 22.02 -14.85 -2.03
N TYR A 117 21.12 -14.71 -1.05
CA TYR A 117 21.22 -15.47 0.22
C TYR A 117 20.21 -16.61 0.34
N GLY A 118 19.28 -16.71 -0.58
CA GLY A 118 18.20 -17.69 -0.58
C GLY A 118 17.05 -17.29 0.36
N LEU A 119 15.87 -17.80 0.04
CA LEU A 119 14.59 -17.43 0.67
C LEU A 119 14.58 -17.56 2.20
N THR A 120 15.11 -18.68 2.73
CA THR A 120 15.12 -18.94 4.18
C THR A 120 16.04 -18.00 4.93
N MET A 121 17.24 -17.73 4.38
CA MET A 121 18.21 -16.84 5.02
C MET A 121 17.70 -15.39 5.00
N SER A 122 17.14 -14.94 3.89
CA SER A 122 16.52 -13.61 3.78
C SER A 122 15.40 -13.44 4.79
N LEU A 123 14.49 -14.43 4.92
CA LEU A 123 13.42 -14.38 5.92
C LEU A 123 13.97 -14.26 7.34
N VAL A 124 14.91 -15.15 7.72
CA VAL A 124 15.48 -15.16 9.09
C VAL A 124 16.23 -13.84 9.38
N SER A 125 16.98 -13.33 8.40
CA SER A 125 17.69 -12.06 8.55
C SER A 125 16.74 -10.88 8.73
N ASN A 126 15.57 -10.91 8.08
CA ASN A 126 14.54 -9.89 8.24
C ASN A 126 13.80 -9.93 9.60
N ILE A 127 13.85 -11.05 10.36
CA ILE A 127 13.26 -11.11 11.71
C ILE A 127 13.83 -10.02 12.64
N ARG A 128 15.09 -9.64 12.46
CA ARG A 128 15.71 -8.54 13.23
C ARG A 128 14.98 -7.22 13.09
N ARG A 129 14.31 -7.02 11.96
CA ARG A 129 13.58 -5.77 11.64
C ARG A 129 12.22 -5.69 12.30
N LEU A 130 11.73 -6.77 12.90
CA LEU A 130 10.51 -6.75 13.70
C LEU A 130 10.68 -5.90 14.97
N ASN A 131 11.91 -5.62 15.38
CA ASN A 131 12.21 -4.80 16.55
C ASN A 131 12.93 -3.51 16.10
N VAL A 132 12.22 -2.40 16.19
CA VAL A 132 12.75 -1.07 15.86
C VAL A 132 13.36 -0.46 17.12
N SER A 133 14.65 -0.14 17.05
CA SER A 133 15.34 0.52 18.15
C SER A 133 15.13 2.03 18.08
N ALA A 134 15.02 2.69 19.24
CA ALA A 134 14.99 4.13 19.28
C ALA A 134 16.30 4.70 18.69
N PRO A 135 16.23 5.78 17.88
CA PRO A 135 17.42 6.42 17.35
C PRO A 135 18.28 7.03 18.47
N GLU A 136 19.55 7.29 18.15
CA GLU A 136 20.45 7.95 19.09
C GLU A 136 19.94 9.37 19.45
N GLY A 137 19.94 9.69 20.74
CA GLY A 137 19.44 10.97 21.24
C GLY A 137 17.92 11.03 21.45
N TYR A 138 17.18 9.96 21.17
CA TYR A 138 15.73 9.91 21.42
C TYR A 138 15.46 9.97 22.95
N SER A 139 14.70 11.01 23.34
CA SER A 139 14.15 11.15 24.69
C SER A 139 12.86 11.97 24.65
N LEU A 140 12.05 11.86 25.71
CA LEU A 140 10.85 12.71 25.83
C LEU A 140 11.20 14.18 25.88
N GLU A 141 12.28 14.55 26.58
CA GLU A 141 12.77 15.92 26.70
C GLU A 141 13.19 16.49 25.32
N ALA A 142 13.86 15.68 24.49
CA ALA A 142 14.22 16.08 23.12
C ALA A 142 12.97 16.30 22.26
N LEU A 143 11.94 15.45 22.41
CA LEU A 143 10.67 15.62 21.70
C LEU A 143 9.90 16.86 22.17
N GLU A 144 9.82 17.11 23.47
CA GLU A 144 9.20 18.31 24.03
C GLU A 144 9.90 19.58 23.52
N THR A 145 11.21 19.58 23.44
CA THR A 145 12.01 20.69 22.89
C THR A 145 11.68 20.93 21.42
N LEU A 146 11.58 19.86 20.61
CA LEU A 146 11.15 19.97 19.20
C LEU A 146 9.72 20.50 19.08
N CYS A 147 8.78 20.00 19.88
CA CYS A 147 7.41 20.50 19.87
C CYS A 147 7.30 22.00 20.19
N GLU A 148 8.07 22.48 21.16
CA GLU A 148 8.11 23.92 21.48
C GLU A 148 8.77 24.74 20.37
N GLN A 149 9.82 24.23 19.73
CA GLN A 149 10.50 24.90 18.61
C GLN A 149 9.59 25.11 17.41
N TYR A 150 8.76 24.12 17.11
CA TYR A 150 7.85 24.11 15.96
C TYR A 150 6.38 24.40 16.30
N LYS A 151 6.15 25.06 17.46
CA LYS A 151 4.82 25.43 17.91
C LYS A 151 4.15 26.41 16.94
N THR A 152 2.90 26.13 16.61
CA THR A 152 2.11 27.01 15.77
C THR A 152 1.79 28.32 16.47
N SER A 153 1.98 29.46 15.80
CA SER A 153 1.56 30.76 16.33
C SER A 153 0.05 30.91 16.25
N ASP A 154 -0.57 31.53 17.26
CA ASP A 154 -2.03 31.77 17.28
C ASP A 154 -2.46 33.01 16.44
N SER A 155 -1.55 33.56 15.62
CA SER A 155 -1.78 34.82 14.89
C SER A 155 -2.44 34.67 13.52
N SER A 156 -2.68 33.43 13.04
CA SER A 156 -3.26 33.16 11.72
C SER A 156 -4.75 32.80 11.83
N GLU A 157 -5.58 33.31 10.94
CA GLU A 157 -6.95 32.80 10.75
C GLU A 157 -6.86 31.45 10.07
N TYR A 158 -7.13 30.36 10.81
CA TYR A 158 -7.20 29.01 10.29
C TYR A 158 -8.63 28.63 9.93
N ARG A 159 -8.77 27.76 8.95
CA ARG A 159 -10.06 27.23 8.50
C ARG A 159 -10.36 25.88 9.18
N THR A 160 -11.63 25.51 9.21
CA THR A 160 -12.13 24.21 9.66
C THR A 160 -13.00 23.60 8.55
N PRO A 161 -12.46 23.32 7.35
CA PRO A 161 -13.24 22.74 6.26
C PRO A 161 -13.60 21.30 6.53
N ASN A 162 -14.63 20.76 5.87
CA ASN A 162 -14.76 19.33 5.70
C ASN A 162 -13.54 18.81 4.94
N VAL A 163 -13.06 17.64 5.30
CA VAL A 163 -11.87 17.02 4.69
C VAL A 163 -12.24 15.65 4.13
N ILE A 164 -12.17 15.52 2.83
CA ILE A 164 -12.40 14.27 2.11
C ILE A 164 -11.06 13.78 1.56
N ALA A 165 -10.58 12.66 2.05
CA ALA A 165 -9.34 12.06 1.59
C ALA A 165 -9.65 10.75 0.86
N ILE A 166 -9.29 10.68 -0.41
CA ILE A 166 -9.47 9.51 -1.29
C ILE A 166 -8.10 8.93 -1.58
N MET A 167 -7.85 7.73 -1.10
CA MET A 167 -6.72 6.92 -1.55
C MET A 167 -7.23 5.93 -2.58
N ASN A 168 -6.95 6.21 -3.85
CA ASN A 168 -7.47 5.42 -4.95
C ASN A 168 -6.51 4.27 -5.28
N GLU A 169 -7.03 3.05 -5.21
CA GLU A 169 -6.30 1.80 -5.46
C GLU A 169 -5.57 1.84 -6.80
N SER A 170 -4.26 1.66 -6.77
CA SER A 170 -3.37 1.59 -7.94
C SER A 170 -3.49 2.78 -8.92
N TYR A 171 -4.04 3.93 -8.51
CA TYR A 171 -4.21 5.09 -9.40
C TYR A 171 -2.87 5.70 -9.71
N SER A 172 -2.38 5.48 -10.94
CA SER A 172 -1.07 5.99 -11.36
C SER A 172 -0.99 6.33 -12.84
N ASP A 173 -0.08 7.23 -13.17
CA ASP A 173 0.26 7.62 -14.53
C ASP A 173 1.50 6.85 -14.99
N LEU A 174 1.34 5.88 -15.90
CA LEU A 174 2.47 5.16 -16.50
C LEU A 174 3.27 6.02 -17.50
N GLY A 175 2.77 7.20 -17.85
CA GLY A 175 3.51 8.19 -18.66
C GLY A 175 4.80 8.65 -18.00
N VAL A 176 4.94 8.53 -16.67
CA VAL A 176 6.20 8.81 -15.95
C VAL A 176 7.32 7.85 -16.37
N ILE A 177 6.99 6.61 -16.77
CA ILE A 177 7.94 5.58 -17.20
C ILE A 177 8.02 5.52 -18.73
N TYR A 178 6.87 5.64 -19.40
CA TYR A 178 6.78 5.62 -20.86
C TYR A 178 6.24 6.96 -21.40
N PRO A 179 7.09 7.96 -21.64
CA PRO A 179 6.66 9.32 -22.02
C PRO A 179 5.89 9.43 -23.34
N ASN A 180 5.88 8.37 -24.18
CA ASN A 180 5.06 8.32 -25.38
C ASN A 180 3.59 7.96 -25.09
N LEU A 181 3.26 7.55 -23.88
CA LEU A 181 1.91 7.28 -23.46
C LEU A 181 1.21 8.61 -23.17
N ASP A 182 0.21 8.93 -23.98
CA ASP A 182 -0.59 10.15 -23.83
C ASP A 182 -1.61 9.97 -22.69
N ASN A 183 -1.35 10.56 -21.54
CA ASN A 183 -2.20 10.44 -20.37
C ASN A 183 -3.57 11.14 -20.52
N GLU A 184 -3.76 11.99 -21.51
CA GLU A 184 -5.09 12.51 -21.87
C GLU A 184 -6.07 11.38 -22.27
N THR A 185 -5.57 10.23 -22.68
CA THR A 185 -6.42 9.09 -23.04
C THR A 185 -7.01 8.35 -21.85
N TYR A 186 -6.47 8.53 -20.64
CA TYR A 186 -6.93 7.83 -19.42
C TYR A 186 -6.94 8.67 -18.15
N MET A 187 -6.47 9.94 -18.17
CA MET A 187 -6.47 10.86 -17.03
C MET A 187 -6.90 12.28 -17.43
N ALA A 188 -7.81 12.38 -18.41
CA ALA A 188 -8.24 13.66 -18.98
C ALA A 188 -8.86 14.60 -17.92
N TYR A 189 -9.63 14.04 -16.97
CA TYR A 189 -10.27 14.87 -15.94
C TYR A 189 -9.23 15.37 -14.94
N TYR A 190 -8.34 14.53 -14.44
CA TYR A 190 -7.22 14.94 -13.59
C TYR A 190 -6.40 16.06 -14.24
N ASN A 191 -6.07 15.91 -15.54
CA ASN A 191 -5.33 16.91 -16.27
C ASN A 191 -6.07 18.24 -16.37
N SER A 192 -7.41 18.22 -16.49
CA SER A 192 -8.25 19.42 -16.61
C SER A 192 -8.45 20.19 -15.28
N LEU A 193 -8.10 19.59 -14.14
CA LEU A 193 -8.24 20.21 -12.83
C LEU A 193 -7.14 21.27 -12.62
N ASP A 194 -7.50 22.55 -12.72
CA ASP A 194 -6.57 23.68 -12.53
C ASP A 194 -7.07 24.67 -11.49
N THR A 195 -8.37 25.01 -11.51
CA THR A 195 -8.96 25.99 -10.61
C THR A 195 -9.06 25.45 -9.17
N ASN A 196 -8.60 26.24 -8.21
CA ASN A 196 -8.57 25.87 -6.79
C ASN A 196 -7.91 24.52 -6.57
N THR A 197 -6.85 24.23 -7.32
CA THR A 197 -6.20 22.92 -7.34
C THR A 197 -4.68 23.03 -7.13
N VAL A 198 -4.19 22.18 -6.26
CA VAL A 198 -2.76 21.86 -6.11
C VAL A 198 -2.56 20.43 -6.53
N LYS A 199 -1.70 20.17 -7.53
CA LYS A 199 -1.50 18.80 -8.06
C LYS A 199 -0.05 18.50 -8.39
N GLY A 200 0.28 17.21 -8.47
CA GLY A 200 1.63 16.77 -8.81
C GLY A 200 1.85 15.28 -8.59
N HIS A 201 3.06 14.95 -8.23
CA HIS A 201 3.53 13.59 -8.08
C HIS A 201 3.88 13.27 -6.62
N LEU A 202 3.53 12.08 -6.20
CA LEU A 202 3.74 11.56 -4.86
C LEU A 202 4.66 10.34 -4.93
N LEU A 203 5.75 10.38 -4.18
CA LEU A 203 6.59 9.21 -3.97
C LEU A 203 5.95 8.33 -2.91
N VAL A 204 5.63 7.11 -3.27
CA VAL A 204 5.09 6.08 -2.37
C VAL A 204 6.15 5.03 -2.05
N SER A 205 5.92 4.24 -1.02
CA SER A 205 6.93 3.29 -0.52
C SER A 205 6.70 1.86 -0.98
N THR A 206 5.67 1.61 -1.81
CA THR A 206 5.27 0.27 -2.25
C THR A 206 4.89 0.24 -3.72
N ILE A 207 4.97 -0.95 -4.34
CA ILE A 207 4.56 -1.25 -5.72
C ILE A 207 3.69 -2.49 -5.71
N GLY A 208 2.62 -2.49 -6.48
CA GLY A 208 1.80 -3.67 -6.78
C GLY A 208 1.09 -4.25 -5.57
N GLY A 209 0.97 -3.48 -4.50
CA GLY A 209 0.33 -3.87 -3.25
C GLY A 209 1.01 -3.24 -2.04
N GLY A 210 0.46 -3.52 -0.85
CA GLY A 210 0.92 -2.88 0.37
C GLY A 210 0.17 -1.60 0.69
N THR A 211 -1.07 -1.48 0.24
CA THR A 211 -2.00 -0.37 0.46
C THR A 211 -1.97 0.16 1.90
N SER A 212 -1.96 -0.73 2.90
CA SER A 212 -1.86 -0.34 4.31
C SER A 212 -0.60 0.43 4.70
N ASN A 213 0.45 0.36 3.89
CA ASN A 213 1.68 1.13 4.12
C ASN A 213 1.47 2.59 3.70
N SER A 214 0.85 2.82 2.54
CA SER A 214 0.48 4.16 2.07
C SER A 214 -0.59 4.80 2.96
N GLU A 215 -1.59 4.01 3.42
CA GLU A 215 -2.54 4.45 4.46
C GLU A 215 -1.80 4.93 5.73
N TYR A 216 -0.84 4.13 6.22
CA TYR A 216 -0.07 4.47 7.41
C TYR A 216 0.73 5.75 7.22
N GLU A 217 1.41 5.91 6.09
CA GLU A 217 2.21 7.11 5.80
C GLU A 217 1.34 8.36 5.74
N PHE A 218 0.22 8.33 5.02
CA PHE A 218 -0.69 9.46 4.94
C PHE A 218 -1.35 9.80 6.28
N LEU A 219 -1.89 8.78 6.98
CA LEU A 219 -2.66 9.01 8.22
C LEU A 219 -1.79 9.41 9.40
N THR A 220 -0.52 9.02 9.43
CA THR A 220 0.36 9.30 10.58
C THR A 220 1.45 10.33 10.30
N GLY A 221 1.78 10.57 9.04
CA GLY A 221 2.94 11.38 8.62
C GLY A 221 4.29 10.66 8.82
N ASN A 222 4.30 9.41 9.29
CA ASN A 222 5.54 8.64 9.47
C ASN A 222 5.90 7.90 8.19
N SER A 223 7.20 7.85 7.84
CA SER A 223 7.63 7.09 6.68
C SER A 223 8.04 5.67 7.04
N ILE A 224 7.63 4.69 6.22
CA ILE A 224 8.12 3.31 6.31
C ILE A 224 9.56 3.15 5.79
N ALA A 225 10.15 4.19 5.21
CA ALA A 225 11.54 4.21 4.78
C ALA A 225 12.52 3.81 5.90
N PHE A 226 12.18 4.11 7.14
CA PHE A 226 12.99 3.74 8.31
C PHE A 226 12.71 2.33 8.84
N VAL A 227 11.67 1.68 8.36
CA VAL A 227 11.24 0.34 8.77
C VAL A 227 10.85 -0.53 7.55
N PRO A 228 11.70 -0.59 6.51
CA PRO A 228 11.37 -1.28 5.26
C PRO A 228 11.11 -2.77 5.48
N GLY A 229 10.26 -3.36 4.65
CA GLY A 229 9.87 -4.76 4.78
C GLY A 229 9.00 -5.06 6.00
N THR A 230 8.35 -4.04 6.57
CA THR A 230 7.38 -4.17 7.66
C THR A 230 5.95 -3.96 7.16
N VAL A 231 4.99 -4.32 7.99
CA VAL A 231 3.56 -4.00 7.82
C VAL A 231 3.12 -3.23 9.07
N PRO A 232 3.22 -1.88 9.06
CA PRO A 232 3.00 -1.05 10.25
C PRO A 232 1.68 -1.32 10.96
N TYR A 233 0.59 -1.54 10.23
CA TYR A 233 -0.73 -1.87 10.79
C TYR A 233 -0.70 -3.08 11.73
N GLN A 234 0.16 -4.05 11.48
CA GLN A 234 0.25 -5.27 12.26
C GLN A 234 1.32 -5.23 13.33
N GLN A 235 2.35 -4.41 13.12
CA GLN A 235 3.55 -4.42 13.95
C GLN A 235 3.64 -3.23 14.91
N PHE A 236 3.10 -2.08 14.51
CA PHE A 236 3.28 -0.84 15.27
C PHE A 236 1.97 -0.22 15.76
N VAL A 237 0.85 -0.41 15.04
CA VAL A 237 -0.46 0.08 15.46
C VAL A 237 -1.14 -0.98 16.35
N LEU A 238 -0.67 -1.07 17.60
CA LEU A 238 -1.13 -2.08 18.58
C LEU A 238 -1.94 -1.47 19.73
N LYS A 239 -2.11 -0.16 19.74
CA LYS A 239 -2.84 0.65 20.72
C LYS A 239 -3.19 1.98 20.09
N ASP A 240 -3.88 2.84 20.81
CA ASP A 240 -4.14 4.22 20.43
C ASP A 240 -2.85 4.88 19.92
N THR A 241 -2.92 5.33 18.67
CA THR A 241 -1.79 5.87 17.92
C THR A 241 -2.18 7.23 17.35
N PHE A 242 -1.25 8.18 17.32
CA PHE A 242 -1.46 9.46 16.65
C PHE A 242 -1.79 9.24 15.15
N SER A 243 -2.81 9.92 14.68
CA SER A 243 -3.21 9.92 13.29
C SER A 243 -4.01 11.18 12.94
N LEU A 244 -4.26 11.41 11.65
CA LEU A 244 -5.16 12.47 11.19
C LEU A 244 -6.57 12.29 11.77
N ALA A 245 -7.10 11.05 11.82
CA ALA A 245 -8.42 10.80 12.37
C ALA A 245 -8.52 11.26 13.83
N ARG A 246 -7.55 10.87 14.66
CA ARG A 246 -7.50 11.33 16.06
C ARG A 246 -7.34 12.83 16.16
N LEU A 247 -6.49 13.45 15.33
CA LEU A 247 -6.29 14.89 15.33
C LEU A 247 -7.57 15.66 14.96
N PHE A 248 -8.30 15.20 13.94
CA PHE A 248 -9.58 15.81 13.54
C PHE A 248 -10.66 15.57 14.59
N LYS A 249 -10.76 14.37 15.15
CA LYS A 249 -11.67 14.04 16.26
C LYS A 249 -11.45 14.96 17.48
N ASP A 250 -10.20 15.17 17.88
CA ASP A 250 -9.84 16.07 18.99
C ASP A 250 -10.19 17.54 18.70
N ARG A 251 -10.46 17.88 17.43
CA ARG A 251 -10.92 19.18 16.96
C ARG A 251 -12.43 19.27 16.74
N GLY A 252 -13.17 18.24 17.10
CA GLY A 252 -14.64 18.20 17.02
C GLY A 252 -15.21 17.72 15.68
N TYR A 253 -14.38 17.16 14.81
CA TYR A 253 -14.85 16.51 13.57
C TYR A 253 -15.49 15.15 13.88
N THR A 254 -16.50 14.77 13.09
CA THR A 254 -16.89 13.36 12.96
C THR A 254 -15.95 12.68 11.99
N THR A 255 -15.34 11.56 12.39
CA THR A 255 -14.29 10.89 11.62
C THR A 255 -14.76 9.54 11.10
N LEU A 256 -14.77 9.39 9.77
CA LEU A 256 -15.30 8.22 9.06
C LEU A 256 -14.23 7.60 8.16
N ALA A 257 -14.14 6.27 8.19
CA ALA A 257 -13.36 5.50 7.24
C ALA A 257 -14.31 4.69 6.35
N LEU A 258 -13.99 4.56 5.07
CA LEU A 258 -14.74 3.79 4.07
C LEU A 258 -13.79 2.92 3.26
N HIS A 259 -14.16 1.64 3.07
CA HIS A 259 -13.46 0.71 2.19
C HIS A 259 -14.46 -0.19 1.46
N PRO A 260 -14.69 -0.03 0.15
CA PRO A 260 -15.69 -0.76 -0.63
C PRO A 260 -15.28 -2.23 -0.89
N TYR A 261 -14.74 -2.90 0.14
CA TYR A 261 -14.34 -4.30 0.14
C TYR A 261 -14.39 -4.87 1.56
N ASP A 262 -13.93 -6.14 1.76
CA ASP A 262 -13.92 -6.82 3.05
C ASP A 262 -13.11 -6.04 4.11
N GLY A 263 -13.79 -5.51 5.12
CA GLY A 263 -13.22 -4.68 6.18
C GLY A 263 -12.19 -5.39 7.06
N SER A 264 -12.16 -6.73 7.06
CA SER A 264 -11.15 -7.50 7.80
C SER A 264 -9.75 -7.40 7.19
N GLY A 265 -9.64 -6.93 5.94
CA GLY A 265 -8.39 -6.72 5.22
C GLY A 265 -7.43 -5.83 6.04
N TYR A 266 -6.16 -6.24 6.15
CA TYR A 266 -5.14 -5.59 6.99
C TYR A 266 -5.57 -5.34 8.45
N ASN A 267 -6.66 -5.99 8.92
CA ASN A 267 -7.20 -5.79 10.26
C ASN A 267 -7.72 -4.35 10.50
N ARG A 268 -8.28 -3.73 9.45
CA ARG A 268 -8.69 -2.31 9.45
C ARG A 268 -9.65 -1.96 10.58
N GLU A 269 -10.62 -2.81 10.91
CA GLU A 269 -11.54 -2.58 12.03
C GLU A 269 -10.78 -2.21 13.32
N ARG A 270 -9.76 -2.99 13.68
CA ARG A 270 -8.94 -2.74 14.85
C ARG A 270 -8.05 -1.52 14.69
N VAL A 271 -7.37 -1.41 13.54
CA VAL A 271 -6.38 -0.36 13.27
C VAL A 271 -7.05 1.00 13.22
N TYR A 272 -8.17 1.12 12.53
CA TYR A 272 -8.91 2.38 12.44
C TYR A 272 -9.50 2.81 13.80
N SER A 273 -9.91 1.84 14.64
CA SER A 273 -10.26 2.14 16.02
C SER A 273 -9.08 2.74 16.81
N TYR A 274 -7.86 2.20 16.65
CA TYR A 274 -6.66 2.74 17.28
C TYR A 274 -6.21 4.08 16.70
N PHE A 275 -6.50 4.35 15.43
CA PHE A 275 -6.30 5.65 14.80
C PHE A 275 -7.34 6.69 15.25
N GLY A 276 -8.45 6.27 15.82
CA GLY A 276 -9.47 7.15 16.41
C GLY A 276 -10.63 7.48 15.49
N PHE A 277 -10.82 6.77 14.38
CA PHE A 277 -12.05 6.88 13.60
C PHE A 277 -13.28 6.56 14.46
N ASP A 278 -14.35 7.34 14.29
CA ASP A 278 -15.63 7.12 14.97
C ASP A 278 -16.40 5.98 14.31
N TYR A 279 -16.34 5.90 12.98
CA TYR A 279 -17.06 4.90 12.19
C TYR A 279 -16.17 4.32 11.10
N PHE A 280 -16.40 3.05 10.79
CA PHE A 280 -15.79 2.37 9.67
C PHE A 280 -16.88 1.63 8.87
N TYR A 281 -16.96 1.92 7.59
CA TYR A 281 -17.89 1.34 6.62
C TYR A 281 -17.11 0.50 5.63
N ASP A 282 -17.58 -0.71 5.37
CA ASP A 282 -17.02 -1.63 4.40
C ASP A 282 -18.04 -1.99 3.30
N MET A 283 -17.77 -3.01 2.50
CA MET A 283 -18.64 -3.43 1.39
C MET A 283 -20.07 -3.75 1.82
N ASP A 284 -20.31 -4.19 3.04
CA ASP A 284 -21.64 -4.52 3.55
C ASP A 284 -22.55 -3.27 3.71
N SER A 285 -21.96 -2.08 3.68
CA SER A 285 -22.70 -0.81 3.74
C SER A 285 -23.25 -0.33 2.41
N PHE A 286 -22.96 -1.02 1.30
CA PHE A 286 -23.45 -0.71 -0.03
C PHE A 286 -24.68 -1.53 -0.38
N THR A 287 -25.64 -0.92 -1.05
CA THR A 287 -26.85 -1.58 -1.53
C THR A 287 -26.82 -1.65 -3.05
N ASP A 288 -26.72 -2.84 -3.61
CA ASP A 288 -26.73 -3.13 -5.06
C ASP A 288 -25.73 -2.28 -5.89
N PRO A 289 -24.43 -2.23 -5.48
CA PRO A 289 -23.45 -1.41 -6.15
C PRO A 289 -23.06 -1.97 -7.53
N GLU A 290 -22.59 -1.10 -8.40
CA GLU A 290 -21.96 -1.50 -9.66
C GLU A 290 -20.65 -2.24 -9.37
N LEU A 291 -20.49 -3.42 -9.98
CA LEU A 291 -19.29 -4.24 -9.86
C LEU A 291 -18.44 -4.20 -11.13
N VAL A 292 -17.31 -3.52 -11.09
CA VAL A 292 -16.34 -3.54 -12.18
C VAL A 292 -15.65 -4.90 -12.22
N ARG A 293 -15.52 -5.46 -13.42
CA ARG A 293 -15.01 -6.83 -13.65
C ARG A 293 -15.77 -7.90 -12.86
N ASN A 294 -17.06 -7.66 -12.54
CA ASN A 294 -17.91 -8.51 -11.68
C ASN A 294 -17.29 -8.84 -10.31
N ARG A 295 -16.47 -7.95 -9.77
CA ARG A 295 -15.62 -8.26 -8.61
C ARG A 295 -15.53 -7.13 -7.59
N TYR A 296 -15.28 -5.92 -8.02
CA TYR A 296 -15.01 -4.79 -7.13
C TYR A 296 -16.03 -3.67 -7.32
N ILE A 297 -16.47 -3.07 -6.22
CA ILE A 297 -17.37 -1.91 -6.24
C ILE A 297 -16.68 -0.78 -7.00
N SER A 298 -17.42 -0.13 -7.89
CA SER A 298 -16.92 0.96 -8.72
C SER A 298 -16.46 2.16 -7.87
N ASP A 299 -15.46 2.90 -8.36
CA ASP A 299 -15.05 4.15 -7.73
C ASP A 299 -16.20 5.16 -7.72
N LYS A 300 -17.03 5.16 -8.76
CA LYS A 300 -18.22 5.98 -8.85
C LYS A 300 -19.18 5.74 -7.66
N ASP A 301 -19.49 4.49 -7.36
CA ASP A 301 -20.37 4.15 -6.24
C ASP A 301 -19.68 4.39 -4.89
N SER A 302 -18.37 4.16 -4.82
CA SER A 302 -17.58 4.51 -3.66
C SER A 302 -17.62 6.02 -3.36
N TYR A 303 -17.51 6.87 -4.39
CA TYR A 303 -17.60 8.33 -4.25
C TYR A 303 -19.02 8.79 -3.93
N GLN A 304 -20.04 8.14 -4.50
CA GLN A 304 -21.43 8.42 -4.09
C GLN A 304 -21.62 8.09 -2.61
N LYS A 305 -21.06 7.00 -2.11
CA LYS A 305 -21.13 6.65 -0.68
C LYS A 305 -20.40 7.67 0.21
N VAL A 306 -19.31 8.26 -0.25
CA VAL A 306 -18.65 9.38 0.44
C VAL A 306 -19.62 10.57 0.58
N ILE A 307 -20.36 10.90 -0.49
CA ILE A 307 -21.37 11.96 -0.46
C ILE A 307 -22.50 11.62 0.51
N ASP A 308 -23.04 10.40 0.46
CA ASP A 308 -24.09 9.95 1.37
C ASP A 308 -23.66 10.07 2.84
N LEU A 309 -22.42 9.68 3.14
CA LEU A 309 -21.84 9.82 4.49
C LEU A 309 -21.62 11.28 4.89
N TYR A 310 -21.21 12.12 3.94
CA TYR A 310 -21.14 13.56 4.18
C TYR A 310 -22.51 14.13 4.55
N GLU A 311 -23.56 13.81 3.77
CA GLU A 311 -24.92 14.28 4.04
C GLU A 311 -25.49 13.76 5.38
N GLU A 312 -25.10 12.56 5.80
CA GLU A 312 -25.56 11.95 7.05
C GLU A 312 -24.89 12.56 8.29
N TYR A 313 -23.60 12.90 8.19
CA TYR A 313 -22.75 13.22 9.36
C TYR A 313 -22.28 14.67 9.44
N SER A 314 -22.33 15.42 8.34
CA SER A 314 -21.92 16.84 8.34
C SER A 314 -23.07 17.74 8.79
N ASP A 315 -22.78 18.69 9.65
CA ASP A 315 -23.67 19.81 9.97
C ASP A 315 -22.83 21.09 10.20
N ALA A 316 -23.50 22.23 10.42
CA ALA A 316 -22.85 23.53 10.55
C ALA A 316 -21.84 23.62 11.71
N ASP A 317 -22.01 22.80 12.74
CA ASP A 317 -21.19 22.81 13.95
C ASP A 317 -20.17 21.65 13.99
N HIS A 318 -20.36 20.61 13.16
CA HIS A 318 -19.56 19.37 13.16
C HIS A 318 -19.08 19.04 11.73
N PRO A 319 -17.90 19.53 11.34
CA PRO A 319 -17.31 19.13 10.08
C PRO A 319 -16.92 17.64 10.08
N VAL A 320 -16.75 17.04 8.91
CA VAL A 320 -16.37 15.65 8.77
C VAL A 320 -14.94 15.50 8.27
N PHE A 321 -14.28 14.43 8.70
CA PHE A 321 -13.11 13.86 8.05
C PHE A 321 -13.47 12.48 7.52
N ILE A 322 -13.53 12.32 6.20
CA ILE A 322 -13.81 11.04 5.54
C ILE A 322 -12.55 10.55 4.85
N PHE A 323 -12.11 9.35 5.19
CA PHE A 323 -11.00 8.67 4.54
C PHE A 323 -11.53 7.44 3.79
N ASN A 324 -11.51 7.50 2.45
CA ASN A 324 -11.95 6.42 1.56
C ASN A 324 -10.75 5.74 0.90
N VAL A 325 -10.65 4.42 1.03
CA VAL A 325 -9.66 3.59 0.34
C VAL A 325 -10.40 2.75 -0.68
N THR A 326 -10.28 3.08 -1.97
CA THR A 326 -11.03 2.39 -3.02
C THR A 326 -10.50 0.99 -3.35
N MET A 327 -11.15 0.26 -4.26
CA MET A 327 -10.78 -1.13 -4.59
C MET A 327 -10.93 -1.46 -6.08
N GLN A 328 -11.54 -0.59 -6.89
CA GLN A 328 -11.89 -0.87 -8.29
C GLN A 328 -10.70 -1.38 -9.10
N ASN A 329 -9.54 -0.73 -8.98
CA ASN A 329 -8.35 -0.98 -9.79
C ASN A 329 -7.45 -2.09 -9.24
N HIS A 330 -7.88 -2.82 -8.20
CA HIS A 330 -7.08 -3.93 -7.65
C HIS A 330 -6.85 -5.03 -8.69
N SER A 331 -5.64 -5.59 -8.72
CA SER A 331 -5.26 -6.68 -9.65
C SER A 331 -6.21 -7.89 -9.54
N ASP A 332 -6.32 -8.85 -10.52
CA ASP A 332 -5.44 -9.02 -11.69
C ASP A 332 -6.04 -8.26 -12.91
N TYR A 333 -5.18 -7.89 -13.87
CA TYR A 333 -5.55 -7.10 -15.07
C TYR A 333 -5.66 -7.94 -16.35
N SER A 334 -5.58 -9.27 -16.25
CA SER A 334 -5.62 -10.18 -17.41
C SER A 334 -7.01 -10.79 -17.58
N THR A 335 -8.08 -10.00 -17.41
CA THR A 335 -9.45 -10.51 -17.41
C THR A 335 -10.10 -10.44 -18.78
N GLY A 336 -9.64 -9.55 -19.67
CA GLY A 336 -10.26 -9.25 -20.95
C GLY A 336 -11.66 -8.65 -20.84
N TYR A 337 -11.98 -8.04 -19.70
CA TYR A 337 -13.31 -7.51 -19.38
C TYR A 337 -13.76 -6.41 -20.36
N TYR A 338 -12.84 -5.55 -20.77
CA TYR A 338 -13.16 -4.43 -21.67
C TYR A 338 -13.16 -4.81 -23.16
N GLY A 339 -12.64 -5.98 -23.54
CA GLY A 339 -12.58 -6.41 -24.93
C GLY A 339 -11.85 -5.41 -25.82
N ASP A 340 -12.53 -4.91 -26.87
CA ASP A 340 -11.97 -3.95 -27.82
C ASP A 340 -11.98 -2.50 -27.30
N ASP A 341 -12.58 -2.22 -26.13
CA ASP A 341 -12.63 -0.87 -25.54
C ASP A 341 -11.49 -0.64 -24.53
N THR A 342 -10.30 -1.11 -24.84
CA THR A 342 -9.11 -0.88 -24.03
C THR A 342 -8.35 0.36 -24.47
N VAL A 343 -7.71 1.05 -23.50
CA VAL A 343 -6.73 2.10 -23.77
C VAL A 343 -5.51 1.46 -24.41
N GLN A 344 -5.16 1.88 -25.61
CA GLN A 344 -4.05 1.32 -26.38
C GLN A 344 -2.73 2.00 -26.03
N ILE A 345 -1.64 1.22 -26.03
CA ILE A 345 -0.29 1.72 -25.78
C ILE A 345 0.36 2.07 -27.12
N PRO A 346 0.67 3.36 -27.42
CA PRO A 346 1.24 3.75 -28.70
C PRO A 346 2.54 3.04 -29.00
N GLY A 347 2.59 2.34 -30.15
CA GLY A 347 3.75 1.56 -30.58
C GLY A 347 3.84 0.14 -30.03
N TYR A 348 2.87 -0.25 -29.18
CA TYR A 348 2.78 -1.59 -28.56
C TYR A 348 1.32 -2.06 -28.51
N GLU A 349 0.50 -1.67 -29.48
CA GLU A 349 -0.92 -1.98 -29.49
C GLU A 349 -1.17 -3.49 -29.40
N SER A 350 -1.86 -3.91 -28.34
CA SER A 350 -2.17 -5.30 -28.00
C SER A 350 -0.96 -6.19 -27.60
N ASP A 351 0.23 -5.63 -27.44
CA ASP A 351 1.40 -6.39 -26.99
C ASP A 351 1.36 -6.63 -25.46
N PHE A 352 0.75 -5.71 -24.70
CA PHE A 352 0.65 -5.74 -23.24
C PHE A 352 -0.81 -5.64 -22.77
N PRO A 353 -1.64 -6.69 -22.97
CA PRO A 353 -3.08 -6.64 -22.71
C PRO A 353 -3.43 -6.41 -21.23
N ASP A 354 -2.57 -6.82 -20.30
CA ASP A 354 -2.72 -6.54 -18.87
C ASP A 354 -2.52 -5.04 -18.57
N THR A 355 -1.55 -4.41 -19.19
CA THR A 355 -1.27 -2.99 -19.05
C THR A 355 -2.37 -2.15 -19.70
N GLU A 356 -2.87 -2.55 -20.87
CA GLU A 356 -3.98 -1.87 -21.55
C GLU A 356 -5.30 -1.98 -20.74
N GLU A 357 -5.58 -3.15 -20.13
CA GLU A 357 -6.72 -3.31 -19.23
C GLU A 357 -6.56 -2.42 -17.98
N TYR A 358 -5.36 -2.36 -17.41
CA TYR A 358 -5.07 -1.48 -16.27
C TYR A 358 -5.28 0.00 -16.62
N LEU A 359 -4.76 0.50 -17.74
CA LEU A 359 -4.96 1.88 -18.17
C LEU A 359 -6.44 2.21 -18.39
N THR A 360 -7.22 1.22 -18.85
CA THR A 360 -8.65 1.36 -19.00
C THR A 360 -9.36 1.51 -17.65
N LEU A 361 -8.92 0.79 -16.62
CA LEU A 361 -9.41 0.96 -15.25
C LEU A 361 -9.09 2.35 -14.70
N ILE A 362 -7.89 2.89 -14.99
CA ILE A 362 -7.54 4.26 -14.60
C ILE A 362 -8.45 5.27 -15.29
N ARG A 363 -8.76 5.07 -16.58
CA ARG A 363 -9.75 5.90 -17.29
C ARG A 363 -11.12 5.89 -16.61
N GLU A 364 -11.60 4.74 -16.14
CA GLU A 364 -12.85 4.65 -15.42
C GLU A 364 -12.80 5.37 -14.06
N SER A 365 -11.67 5.25 -13.33
CA SER A 365 -11.46 5.98 -12.08
C SER A 365 -11.40 7.50 -12.29
N ASP A 366 -10.71 7.95 -13.33
CA ASP A 366 -10.63 9.35 -13.69
C ASP A 366 -12.00 9.92 -14.05
N ASN A 367 -12.80 9.18 -14.82
CA ASN A 367 -14.18 9.51 -15.16
C ASN A 367 -15.13 9.54 -13.94
N ALA A 368 -14.77 8.92 -12.83
CA ALA A 368 -15.57 8.96 -11.60
C ALA A 368 -15.29 10.21 -10.74
N ILE A 369 -14.12 10.87 -10.87
CA ILE A 369 -13.75 12.04 -10.07
C ILE A 369 -14.80 13.16 -10.13
N PRO A 370 -15.45 13.46 -11.29
CA PRO A 370 -16.53 14.46 -11.37
C PRO A 370 -17.65 14.26 -10.36
N VAL A 371 -17.95 13.03 -9.95
CA VAL A 371 -19.00 12.74 -8.95
C VAL A 371 -18.72 13.52 -7.64
N LEU A 372 -17.47 13.56 -7.19
CA LEU A 372 -17.08 14.33 -6.00
C LEU A 372 -17.01 15.83 -6.29
N ILE A 373 -16.27 16.21 -7.33
CA ILE A 373 -15.99 17.64 -7.60
C ILE A 373 -17.25 18.39 -7.92
N ASP A 374 -18.16 17.86 -8.75
CA ASP A 374 -19.42 18.50 -9.11
C ASP A 374 -20.33 18.66 -7.88
N TYR A 375 -20.42 17.63 -7.03
CA TYR A 375 -21.23 17.71 -5.82
C TYR A 375 -20.68 18.80 -4.87
N PHE A 376 -19.40 18.69 -4.48
CA PHE A 376 -18.81 19.60 -3.50
C PHE A 376 -18.61 21.03 -4.02
N SER A 377 -18.59 21.24 -5.34
CA SER A 377 -18.61 22.60 -5.94
C SER A 377 -19.95 23.34 -5.71
N ASN A 378 -21.03 22.63 -5.42
CA ASN A 378 -22.36 23.19 -5.27
C ASN A 378 -22.81 23.34 -3.80
N ILE A 379 -21.96 23.03 -2.84
CA ILE A 379 -22.25 23.22 -1.40
C ILE A 379 -21.56 24.48 -0.87
N GLU A 380 -22.16 25.10 0.16
CA GLU A 380 -21.66 26.36 0.76
C GLU A 380 -20.57 26.07 1.82
N GLU A 381 -20.62 24.93 2.49
CA GLU A 381 -19.68 24.56 3.54
C GLU A 381 -18.27 24.36 2.95
N PRO A 382 -17.25 25.04 3.51
CA PRO A 382 -15.89 24.88 3.04
C PRO A 382 -15.48 23.40 3.06
N THR A 383 -15.07 22.88 1.91
CA THR A 383 -14.67 21.49 1.76
C THR A 383 -13.39 21.40 0.95
N VAL A 384 -12.46 20.57 1.41
CA VAL A 384 -11.24 20.21 0.70
C VAL A 384 -11.22 18.73 0.39
N ILE A 385 -10.83 18.37 -0.82
CA ILE A 385 -10.66 17.00 -1.30
C ILE A 385 -9.20 16.78 -1.61
N VAL A 386 -8.60 15.73 -1.06
CA VAL A 386 -7.31 15.19 -1.50
C VAL A 386 -7.52 13.83 -2.10
N LEU A 387 -7.06 13.62 -3.34
CA LEU A 387 -7.06 12.32 -4.01
C LEU A 387 -5.63 11.96 -4.41
N PHE A 388 -5.24 10.71 -4.15
CA PHE A 388 -3.91 10.20 -4.50
C PHE A 388 -3.93 8.69 -4.72
N GLY A 389 -2.98 8.20 -5.53
CA GLY A 389 -2.74 6.78 -5.67
C GLY A 389 -1.99 6.19 -4.46
N ASP A 390 -2.24 4.94 -4.13
CA ASP A 390 -1.53 4.25 -3.04
C ASP A 390 -0.22 3.61 -3.49
N HIS A 391 -0.16 3.13 -4.73
CA HIS A 391 1.01 2.56 -5.39
C HIS A 391 0.78 2.39 -6.90
N GLN A 392 1.85 2.15 -7.66
CA GLN A 392 1.72 1.70 -9.04
C GLN A 392 1.26 0.23 -9.11
N PRO A 393 0.66 -0.20 -10.25
CA PRO A 393 0.14 -1.54 -10.42
C PRO A 393 1.26 -2.59 -10.49
N LYS A 394 0.92 -3.85 -10.24
CA LYS A 394 1.74 -4.99 -10.64
C LYS A 394 1.24 -5.50 -12.00
N ILE A 395 1.78 -4.94 -13.06
CA ILE A 395 1.64 -5.39 -14.44
C ILE A 395 2.87 -6.20 -14.87
N SER A 396 2.90 -6.69 -16.11
CA SER A 396 4.02 -7.45 -16.66
C SER A 396 5.33 -6.66 -16.61
N ASP A 397 6.40 -7.30 -16.18
CA ASP A 397 7.74 -6.72 -16.21
C ASP A 397 8.18 -6.45 -17.66
N ASP A 398 7.65 -7.21 -18.65
CA ASP A 398 7.93 -7.02 -20.08
C ASP A 398 7.54 -5.63 -20.60
N PHE A 399 6.43 -5.05 -20.07
CA PHE A 399 6.06 -3.66 -20.40
C PHE A 399 7.12 -2.67 -19.91
N TYR A 400 7.56 -2.79 -18.68
CA TYR A 400 8.58 -1.89 -18.12
C TYR A 400 9.91 -2.00 -18.87
N GLU A 401 10.31 -3.21 -19.25
CA GLU A 401 11.52 -3.44 -20.04
C GLU A 401 11.41 -2.87 -21.45
N ALA A 402 10.26 -2.99 -22.09
CA ALA A 402 9.99 -2.39 -23.39
C ALA A 402 9.96 -0.86 -23.32
N ALA A 403 9.36 -0.28 -22.27
CA ALA A 403 9.26 1.17 -22.07
C ALA A 403 10.63 1.86 -22.02
N LEU A 404 11.62 1.26 -21.34
CA LEU A 404 12.99 1.80 -21.25
C LEU A 404 13.97 1.14 -22.22
N GLY A 405 13.56 0.08 -22.96
CA GLY A 405 14.40 -0.62 -23.92
C GLY A 405 15.55 -1.41 -23.30
N LYS A 406 15.44 -1.80 -22.03
CA LYS A 406 16.44 -2.57 -21.29
C LYS A 406 15.83 -3.40 -20.15
N PRO A 407 16.48 -4.53 -19.74
CA PRO A 407 16.04 -5.34 -18.63
C PRO A 407 15.92 -4.53 -17.32
N LEU A 408 14.96 -4.87 -16.44
CA LEU A 408 14.76 -4.23 -15.14
C LEU A 408 16.03 -4.25 -14.26
N GLU A 409 16.85 -5.30 -14.37
CA GLU A 409 18.10 -5.44 -13.62
C GLU A 409 19.19 -4.44 -14.03
N ASP A 410 19.04 -3.81 -15.20
CA ASP A 410 19.94 -2.80 -15.75
C ASP A 410 19.44 -1.36 -15.48
N TRP A 411 18.31 -1.19 -14.77
CA TRP A 411 17.78 0.13 -14.48
C TRP A 411 18.65 0.86 -13.46
N PHE A 412 18.88 2.14 -13.68
CA PHE A 412 19.47 3.03 -12.71
C PHE A 412 18.49 3.32 -11.57
N LEU A 413 18.98 3.84 -10.45
CA LEU A 413 18.16 4.10 -9.27
C LEU A 413 17.02 5.10 -9.53
N ASP A 414 17.28 6.14 -10.30
CA ASP A 414 16.28 7.13 -10.71
C ASP A 414 15.18 6.53 -11.57
N GLU A 415 15.53 5.67 -12.53
CA GLU A 415 14.56 4.95 -13.36
C GLU A 415 13.72 3.96 -12.53
N ALA A 416 14.36 3.22 -11.63
CA ALA A 416 13.65 2.31 -10.72
C ALA A 416 12.71 3.07 -9.77
N GLN A 417 13.05 4.31 -9.40
CA GLN A 417 12.23 5.17 -8.55
C GLN A 417 10.95 5.63 -9.25
N GLU A 418 10.93 5.75 -10.58
CA GLU A 418 9.73 6.11 -11.35
C GLU A 418 8.57 5.14 -11.10
N ARG A 419 8.84 3.88 -10.77
CA ARG A 419 7.83 2.88 -10.40
C ARG A 419 7.17 3.13 -9.05
N PHE A 420 7.65 4.09 -8.26
CA PHE A 420 7.09 4.50 -6.98
C PHE A 420 6.41 5.87 -7.05
N ILE A 421 6.20 6.41 -8.25
CA ILE A 421 5.57 7.72 -8.46
C ILE A 421 4.10 7.51 -8.81
N VAL A 422 3.22 8.20 -8.06
CA VAL A 422 1.77 8.24 -8.32
C VAL A 422 1.29 9.68 -8.35
N PRO A 423 0.18 10.01 -9.05
CA PRO A 423 -0.39 11.34 -9.05
C PRO A 423 -1.14 11.63 -7.75
N PHE A 424 -1.25 12.92 -7.42
CA PHE A 424 -2.18 13.44 -6.42
C PHE A 424 -2.74 14.78 -6.84
N PHE A 425 -3.89 15.13 -6.28
CA PHE A 425 -4.38 16.50 -6.25
C PHE A 425 -5.02 16.85 -4.90
N ILE A 426 -5.01 18.15 -4.57
CA ILE A 426 -5.77 18.75 -3.50
C ILE A 426 -6.64 19.82 -4.15
N TRP A 427 -7.96 19.69 -4.03
CA TRP A 427 -8.94 20.63 -4.56
C TRP A 427 -9.83 21.16 -3.43
N ALA A 428 -10.22 22.42 -3.53
CA ALA A 428 -11.16 23.00 -2.57
C ALA A 428 -12.31 23.74 -3.27
N ASN A 429 -13.48 23.78 -2.64
CA ASN A 429 -14.61 24.61 -3.12
C ASN A 429 -14.49 26.09 -2.70
N TYR A 430 -13.33 26.51 -2.25
CA TYR A 430 -12.96 27.87 -1.88
C TYR A 430 -11.58 28.22 -2.41
N ASP A 431 -11.26 29.52 -2.45
CA ASP A 431 -9.99 30.01 -3.00
C ASP A 431 -8.79 29.44 -2.22
N ILE A 432 -7.90 28.76 -2.94
CA ILE A 432 -6.57 28.30 -2.50
C ILE A 432 -5.52 28.78 -3.51
N GLU A 433 -4.26 28.84 -3.11
CA GLU A 433 -3.15 29.10 -4.01
C GLU A 433 -2.93 27.88 -4.91
N GLU A 434 -3.10 28.09 -6.22
CA GLU A 434 -2.98 27.03 -7.23
C GLU A 434 -1.50 26.72 -7.51
N GLU A 435 -1.15 25.44 -7.53
CA GLU A 435 0.21 25.02 -7.85
C GLU A 435 0.19 23.65 -8.57
N SER A 436 1.06 23.50 -9.58
CA SER A 436 1.18 22.27 -10.35
C SER A 436 2.62 21.77 -10.35
N ASN A 437 2.80 20.48 -10.68
CA ASN A 437 4.10 19.81 -10.71
C ASN A 437 4.82 19.75 -9.36
N ILE A 438 4.05 19.73 -8.27
CA ILE A 438 4.63 19.46 -6.95
C ILE A 438 5.15 18.03 -6.89
N PHE A 439 6.34 17.86 -6.32
CA PHE A 439 6.90 16.55 -6.03
C PHE A 439 7.09 16.40 -4.50
N THR A 440 6.39 15.43 -3.91
CA THR A 440 6.44 15.16 -2.47
C THR A 440 6.37 13.65 -2.20
N SER A 441 6.20 13.22 -0.95
CA SER A 441 6.02 11.80 -0.61
C SER A 441 4.79 11.59 0.28
N ALA A 442 4.29 10.36 0.33
CA ALA A 442 3.03 10.01 1.00
C ALA A 442 2.97 10.48 2.46
N ASN A 443 4.09 10.39 3.19
CA ASN A 443 4.17 10.84 4.57
C ASN A 443 4.12 12.37 4.74
N TYR A 444 4.43 13.15 3.70
CA TYR A 444 4.34 14.62 3.72
C TYR A 444 2.99 15.14 3.20
N LEU A 445 2.23 14.32 2.47
CA LEU A 445 0.99 14.76 1.83
C LEU A 445 -0.03 15.35 2.83
N SER A 446 -0.15 14.78 4.02
CA SER A 446 -1.03 15.33 5.06
C SER A 446 -0.60 16.72 5.53
N SER A 447 0.71 16.98 5.61
CA SER A 447 1.21 18.30 5.98
C SER A 447 0.98 19.32 4.87
N LEU A 448 1.15 18.91 3.60
CA LEU A 448 0.81 19.74 2.43
C LEU A 448 -0.69 20.06 2.40
N LEU A 449 -1.57 19.06 2.65
CA LEU A 449 -3.01 19.25 2.77
C LEU A 449 -3.37 20.35 3.79
N PHE A 450 -2.75 20.32 4.97
CA PHE A 450 -3.00 21.32 6.01
C PHE A 450 -2.59 22.74 5.56
N GLN A 451 -1.45 22.84 4.90
CA GLN A 451 -0.94 24.10 4.37
C GLN A 451 -1.89 24.66 3.30
N VAL A 452 -2.24 23.85 2.29
CA VAL A 452 -3.09 24.23 1.16
C VAL A 452 -4.51 24.60 1.62
N ALA A 453 -5.09 23.78 2.49
CA ALA A 453 -6.45 23.98 2.99
C ALA A 453 -6.58 25.10 4.06
N GLY A 454 -5.46 25.66 4.52
CA GLY A 454 -5.45 26.65 5.61
C GLY A 454 -5.85 26.07 6.96
N ILE A 455 -5.63 24.77 7.20
CA ILE A 455 -5.96 24.11 8.47
C ILE A 455 -4.82 24.35 9.47
N LYS A 456 -5.14 24.58 10.75
CA LYS A 456 -4.13 24.80 11.80
C LYS A 456 -3.21 23.58 11.94
N PRO A 457 -1.89 23.68 11.64
CA PRO A 457 -0.98 22.56 11.78
C PRO A 457 -0.68 22.27 13.25
N VAL A 458 -0.23 21.05 13.57
CA VAL A 458 0.39 20.71 14.85
C VAL A 458 1.92 20.83 14.74
N PRO A 459 2.66 20.88 15.87
CA PRO A 459 4.11 21.01 15.85
C PRO A 459 4.83 20.00 14.95
N TYR A 460 4.32 18.76 14.87
CA TYR A 460 4.88 17.73 14.00
C TYR A 460 4.80 18.11 12.51
N GLN A 461 3.65 18.64 12.05
CA GLN A 461 3.50 19.08 10.66
C GLN A 461 4.39 20.31 10.34
N ASN A 462 4.53 21.23 11.28
CA ASN A 462 5.46 22.34 11.14
C ASN A 462 6.92 21.88 11.07
N TYR A 463 7.29 20.85 11.85
CA TYR A 463 8.61 20.24 11.78
C TYR A 463 8.86 19.57 10.42
N VAL A 464 7.88 18.83 9.94
CA VAL A 464 7.95 18.11 8.65
C VAL A 464 8.06 19.09 7.48
N ASN A 465 7.39 20.24 7.53
CA ASN A 465 7.43 21.29 6.50
C ASN A 465 8.62 22.26 6.66
N ALA A 466 9.43 22.10 7.69
CA ALA A 466 10.59 22.98 7.89
C ALA A 466 11.66 22.71 6.82
N PRO A 467 12.30 23.76 6.25
CA PRO A 467 13.30 23.64 5.21
C PRO A 467 14.60 22.96 5.69
#